data_59f1eb4badf0f3bac5acbfb9277086c1
#
_entry.id   59f1eb4badf0f3bac5acbfb9277086c1
#
_cell.length_a   1.000
_cell.length_b   1.000
_cell.length_c   1.000
_cell.angle_alpha   90.00
_cell.angle_beta   90.00
_cell.angle_gamma   90.00
#
_symmetry.space_group_name_H-M   'P 1'
#
loop_
_entity.id
_entity.type
_entity.pdbx_description
1 polymer ?
#
loop_
_entity_poly.entity_id
_entity_poly.type
_entity_poly.pdbx_seq_one_letter_code
_entity_poly.pdbx_strand_id
1 'polypeptide(L)'
;MGREQNLKTIEEALKSNYLPVWNNLLGIEPSPLLSKIKKKPLVANEIVASAPIGLSGGFGYGEEGLATPEAGNVMFKRFRTYAKDMYSNVELSIKAVQLTGKDGSMANALDTEVKGAYETAKWNVGRSLFGNGTGVLTKVVKQTTPTKNVEVTDIKYVKEGLIVDFYPTAATTPNDAVAKKLRIVAINRTKNSNGNYEIILDKAPTTALVDGFMTVQNSFNREITGLGAIFDDEVSTIYGVSKADNPIVKPIVINANDNVEDSTITKALRRAEKDKNSKVDMLLCGDEAYDHYTEYLRVNNIRVEQNTLQGGFKSIQFAFGNRQVDVVNEMFVPDDEIWGVDT
;
A
#
# COMPACT_ATOMS: atom_id res chain seq x y z
N MET A 1 16.15 -36.82 -35.59
CA MET A 1 16.24 -35.44 -35.10
C MET A 1 15.01 -35.19 -34.21
N GLY A 2 15.15 -35.40 -32.93
CA GLY A 2 14.11 -35.07 -31.93
C GLY A 2 13.99 -33.56 -31.80
N ARG A 3 12.80 -33.03 -31.98
CA ARG A 3 12.51 -31.64 -31.68
C ARG A 3 12.71 -31.45 -30.18
N GLU A 4 13.71 -30.70 -29.82
CA GLU A 4 13.80 -30.12 -28.47
C GLU A 4 12.52 -29.34 -28.25
N GLN A 5 11.69 -29.82 -27.33
CA GLN A 5 10.56 -29.06 -26.84
C GLN A 5 11.16 -27.87 -26.09
N ASN A 6 11.06 -26.71 -26.68
CA ASN A 6 11.60 -25.46 -26.15
C ASN A 6 10.88 -25.16 -24.81
N LEU A 7 11.66 -24.85 -23.80
CA LEU A 7 11.20 -24.29 -22.50
C LEU A 7 10.15 -23.20 -22.67
N LYS A 8 10.20 -22.43 -23.74
CA LYS A 8 9.19 -21.41 -24.09
C LYS A 8 7.78 -21.97 -24.30
N THR A 9 7.64 -23.17 -24.89
CA THR A 9 6.33 -23.77 -25.12
C THR A 9 5.71 -24.32 -23.83
N ILE A 10 6.55 -24.78 -22.89
CA ILE A 10 6.10 -25.20 -21.55
C ILE A 10 5.76 -23.96 -20.71
N GLU A 11 6.51 -22.89 -20.84
CA GLU A 11 6.28 -21.61 -20.18
C GLU A 11 4.96 -20.96 -20.62
N GLU A 12 4.62 -21.05 -21.93
CA GLU A 12 3.35 -20.56 -22.47
C GLU A 12 2.16 -21.45 -22.03
N ALA A 13 2.33 -22.77 -21.99
CA ALA A 13 1.31 -23.70 -21.50
C ALA A 13 1.07 -23.54 -19.99
N LEU A 14 2.12 -23.33 -19.20
CA LEU A 14 2.02 -23.00 -17.78
C LEU A 14 1.33 -21.66 -17.58
N LYS A 15 1.71 -20.62 -18.33
CA LYS A 15 1.06 -19.31 -18.28
C LYS A 15 -0.44 -19.38 -18.58
N SER A 16 -0.83 -20.16 -19.59
CA SER A 16 -2.26 -20.27 -19.98
C SER A 16 -3.12 -21.03 -18.97
N ASN A 17 -2.56 -21.97 -18.23
CA ASN A 17 -3.29 -22.75 -17.21
C ASN A 17 -3.36 -22.07 -15.85
N TYR A 18 -2.39 -21.22 -15.51
CA TYR A 18 -2.35 -20.56 -14.20
C TYR A 18 -2.99 -19.16 -14.19
N LEU A 19 -3.13 -18.48 -15.33
CA LEU A 19 -3.77 -17.19 -15.43
C LEU A 19 -5.19 -17.12 -14.83
N PRO A 20 -6.10 -18.11 -15.08
CA PRO A 20 -7.40 -18.13 -14.43
C PRO A 20 -7.33 -18.33 -12.90
N VAL A 21 -6.37 -19.14 -12.44
CA VAL A 21 -6.12 -19.36 -11.01
C VAL A 21 -5.62 -18.08 -10.35
N TRP A 22 -4.71 -17.34 -11.00
CA TRP A 22 -4.22 -16.05 -10.52
C TRP A 22 -5.34 -15.01 -10.41
N ASN A 23 -6.20 -14.90 -11.41
CA ASN A 23 -7.34 -13.98 -11.39
C ASN A 23 -8.32 -14.31 -10.24
N ASN A 24 -8.58 -15.61 -9.98
CA ASN A 24 -9.43 -16.02 -8.88
C ASN A 24 -8.78 -15.86 -7.50
N LEU A 25 -7.46 -16.05 -7.42
CA LEU A 25 -6.71 -15.92 -6.18
C LEU A 25 -6.46 -14.46 -5.79
N LEU A 26 -6.23 -13.57 -6.76
CA LEU A 26 -6.19 -12.11 -6.53
C LEU A 26 -7.56 -11.54 -6.13
N GLY A 27 -8.62 -12.32 -6.33
CA GLY A 27 -9.95 -12.01 -5.81
C GLY A 27 -10.09 -12.16 -4.29
N ILE A 28 -9.16 -12.87 -3.62
CA ILE A 28 -9.10 -12.90 -2.15
C ILE A 28 -8.43 -11.62 -1.69
N GLU A 29 -9.21 -10.78 -1.07
CA GLU A 29 -8.81 -9.43 -0.72
C GLU A 29 -7.76 -9.44 0.41
N PRO A 30 -6.59 -8.84 0.20
CA PRO A 30 -5.54 -8.81 1.22
C PRO A 30 -5.82 -7.76 2.31
N SER A 31 -6.81 -6.91 2.12
CA SER A 31 -7.08 -5.74 2.94
C SER A 31 -8.58 -5.45 3.04
N PRO A 32 -9.09 -5.02 4.21
CA PRO A 32 -10.46 -4.56 4.39
C PRO A 32 -10.88 -3.46 3.41
N LEU A 33 -9.96 -2.58 3.07
CA LEU A 33 -10.20 -1.50 2.10
C LEU A 33 -10.58 -2.05 0.72
N LEU A 34 -9.86 -3.07 0.24
CA LEU A 34 -10.14 -3.70 -1.06
C LEU A 34 -11.50 -4.38 -1.13
N SER A 35 -12.09 -4.73 0.02
CA SER A 35 -13.43 -5.29 0.10
C SER A 35 -14.52 -4.28 -0.25
N LYS A 36 -14.28 -3.00 0.02
CA LYS A 36 -15.23 -1.91 -0.25
C LYS A 36 -15.01 -1.22 -1.60
N ILE A 37 -13.77 -1.16 -2.09
CA ILE A 37 -13.45 -0.44 -3.33
C ILE A 37 -14.01 -1.18 -4.55
N LYS A 38 -14.70 -0.45 -5.41
CA LYS A 38 -15.22 -0.97 -6.68
C LYS A 38 -14.08 -1.13 -7.69
N LYS A 39 -13.83 -2.36 -8.11
CA LYS A 39 -12.84 -2.69 -9.14
C LYS A 39 -13.42 -2.44 -10.53
N LYS A 40 -12.67 -1.75 -11.39
CA LYS A 40 -13.04 -1.52 -12.79
C LYS A 40 -11.97 -2.13 -13.71
N PRO A 41 -12.35 -2.78 -14.81
CA PRO A 41 -11.37 -3.29 -15.77
C PRO A 41 -10.61 -2.13 -16.41
N LEU A 42 -9.31 -2.32 -16.59
CA LEU A 42 -8.46 -1.36 -17.27
C LEU A 42 -8.62 -1.53 -18.79
N VAL A 43 -8.96 -0.45 -19.50
CA VAL A 43 -9.16 -0.45 -20.97
C VAL A 43 -7.98 0.21 -21.70
N ALA A 44 -7.21 1.04 -21.01
CA ALA A 44 -6.10 1.80 -21.58
C ALA A 44 -4.94 1.94 -20.59
N ASN A 45 -3.73 2.21 -21.09
CA ASN A 45 -2.55 2.41 -20.26
C ASN A 45 -2.61 3.67 -19.38
N GLU A 46 -3.40 4.66 -19.77
CA GLU A 46 -3.61 5.90 -19.02
C GLU A 46 -5.05 5.96 -18.53
N ILE A 47 -5.24 6.27 -17.27
CA ILE A 47 -6.53 6.53 -16.67
C ILE A 47 -6.61 8.02 -16.35
N VAL A 48 -7.61 8.68 -16.90
CA VAL A 48 -7.89 10.10 -16.62
C VAL A 48 -9.23 10.19 -15.91
N ALA A 49 -9.22 10.70 -14.69
CA ALA A 49 -10.43 11.02 -13.93
C ALA A 49 -10.55 12.53 -13.78
N SER A 50 -11.75 13.07 -13.98
CA SER A 50 -12.05 14.48 -13.75
C SER A 50 -12.96 14.60 -12.54
N ALA A 51 -12.54 15.38 -11.54
CA ALA A 51 -13.33 15.65 -10.34
C ALA A 51 -13.68 17.15 -10.26
N PRO A 52 -14.93 17.50 -9.90
CA PRO A 52 -15.28 18.88 -9.60
C PRO A 52 -14.61 19.29 -8.28
N ILE A 53 -13.99 20.48 -8.25
CA ILE A 53 -13.25 20.98 -7.07
C ILE A 53 -13.85 22.25 -6.48
N GLY A 54 -14.96 22.75 -7.02
CA GLY A 54 -15.58 23.97 -6.54
C GLY A 54 -17.06 24.03 -6.85
N LEU A 55 -17.76 24.90 -6.15
CA LEU A 55 -19.14 25.22 -6.41
C LEU A 55 -19.26 26.22 -7.55
N SER A 56 -20.41 26.21 -8.23
CA SER A 56 -20.75 27.29 -9.18
C SER A 56 -21.07 28.55 -8.39
N GLY A 57 -20.38 29.65 -8.67
CA GLY A 57 -20.54 30.92 -7.97
C GLY A 57 -21.76 31.77 -8.44
N GLY A 58 -22.60 31.26 -9.34
CA GLY A 58 -23.70 32.01 -9.96
C GLY A 58 -24.97 32.18 -9.10
N PHE A 59 -24.87 32.00 -7.78
CA PHE A 59 -26.03 32.18 -6.87
C PHE A 59 -25.95 33.53 -6.13
N GLY A 60 -27.05 34.26 -6.09
CA GLY A 60 -27.16 35.49 -5.32
C GLY A 60 -28.63 35.86 -5.12
N TYR A 61 -28.91 36.70 -4.15
CA TYR A 61 -30.20 37.32 -3.95
C TYR A 61 -30.25 38.63 -4.74
N GLY A 62 -31.39 38.95 -5.32
CA GLY A 62 -31.58 40.19 -6.09
C GLY A 62 -32.97 40.79 -5.84
N GLU A 63 -33.14 42.03 -6.15
CA GLU A 63 -34.46 42.72 -6.18
C GLU A 63 -34.96 42.81 -7.63
N GLU A 64 -36.23 42.94 -7.79
CA GLU A 64 -36.86 43.09 -9.12
C GLU A 64 -36.32 44.34 -9.82
N GLY A 65 -35.76 44.16 -11.03
CA GLY A 65 -35.17 45.25 -11.82
C GLY A 65 -33.68 45.51 -11.61
N LEU A 66 -32.99 44.78 -10.71
CA LEU A 66 -31.57 44.82 -10.57
C LEU A 66 -30.86 43.76 -11.44
N ALA A 67 -29.55 43.97 -11.65
CA ALA A 67 -28.73 43.02 -12.38
C ALA A 67 -28.73 41.64 -11.69
N THR A 68 -28.92 40.58 -12.47
CA THR A 68 -28.81 39.20 -11.99
C THR A 68 -27.35 38.88 -11.63
N PRO A 69 -27.10 37.96 -10.67
CA PRO A 69 -25.75 37.50 -10.36
C PRO A 69 -25.04 36.99 -11.61
N GLU A 70 -23.74 37.22 -11.70
CA GLU A 70 -22.91 36.68 -12.78
C GLU A 70 -22.94 35.14 -12.78
N ALA A 71 -22.94 34.54 -13.97
CA ALA A 71 -22.92 33.10 -14.11
C ALA A 71 -21.59 32.54 -13.63
N GLY A 72 -21.64 31.59 -12.69
CA GLY A 72 -20.47 30.85 -12.21
C GLY A 72 -20.26 29.55 -12.98
N ASN A 73 -19.04 29.08 -13.02
CA ASN A 73 -18.68 27.78 -13.61
C ASN A 73 -18.09 26.84 -12.54
N VAL A 74 -18.43 25.56 -12.63
CA VAL A 74 -17.80 24.54 -11.81
C VAL A 74 -16.40 24.28 -12.31
N MET A 75 -15.41 24.39 -11.43
CA MET A 75 -14.02 24.07 -11.77
C MET A 75 -13.77 22.57 -11.68
N PHE A 76 -13.09 22.00 -12.68
CA PHE A 76 -12.71 20.60 -12.73
C PHE A 76 -11.20 20.45 -12.68
N LYS A 77 -10.71 19.44 -11.97
CA LYS A 77 -9.31 18.98 -12.05
C LYS A 77 -9.24 17.59 -12.66
N ARG A 78 -8.22 17.38 -13.47
CA ARG A 78 -7.92 16.09 -14.11
C ARG A 78 -6.82 15.40 -13.32
N PHE A 79 -7.10 14.19 -12.87
CA PHE A 79 -6.14 13.27 -12.25
C PHE A 79 -5.74 12.26 -13.31
N ARG A 80 -4.43 12.03 -13.46
CA ARG A 80 -3.88 11.11 -14.43
C ARG A 80 -3.05 10.06 -13.72
N THR A 81 -3.28 8.81 -14.03
CA THR A 81 -2.45 7.69 -13.55
C THR A 81 -2.18 6.73 -14.69
N TYR A 82 -1.06 6.03 -14.59
CA TYR A 82 -0.64 5.04 -15.58
C TYR A 82 -0.70 3.65 -14.97
N ALA A 83 -1.02 2.67 -15.82
CA ALA A 83 -0.92 1.27 -15.44
C ALA A 83 0.50 0.92 -15.00
N LYS A 84 0.61 0.04 -14.00
CA LYS A 84 1.89 -0.49 -13.51
C LYS A 84 1.88 -2.00 -13.70
N ASP A 85 2.99 -2.54 -14.23
CA ASP A 85 3.17 -3.96 -14.43
C ASP A 85 3.80 -4.60 -13.19
N MET A 86 3.26 -5.73 -12.78
CA MET A 86 3.80 -6.53 -11.69
C MET A 86 4.25 -7.89 -12.22
N TYR A 87 5.42 -8.32 -11.79
CA TYR A 87 6.01 -9.59 -12.20
C TYR A 87 6.30 -10.45 -10.97
N SER A 88 5.90 -11.71 -11.02
CA SER A 88 6.31 -12.73 -10.06
C SER A 88 6.87 -13.92 -10.84
N ASN A 89 8.15 -14.23 -10.65
CA ASN A 89 8.85 -15.26 -11.38
C ASN A 89 9.11 -16.46 -10.47
N VAL A 90 8.83 -17.66 -11.00
CA VAL A 90 9.16 -18.94 -10.39
C VAL A 90 10.13 -19.66 -11.29
N GLU A 91 11.31 -20.01 -10.79
CA GLU A 91 12.32 -20.77 -11.52
C GLU A 91 12.48 -22.16 -10.90
N LEU A 92 12.29 -23.19 -11.71
CA LEU A 92 12.51 -24.58 -11.33
C LEU A 92 13.58 -25.20 -12.23
N SER A 93 14.57 -25.86 -11.64
CA SER A 93 15.58 -26.54 -12.43
C SER A 93 15.00 -27.81 -13.05
N ILE A 94 15.32 -28.09 -14.32
CA ILE A 94 14.91 -29.31 -15.04
C ILE A 94 15.30 -30.57 -14.26
N LYS A 95 16.43 -30.56 -13.58
CA LYS A 95 16.90 -31.67 -12.74
C LYS A 95 15.99 -31.88 -11.50
N ALA A 96 15.53 -30.79 -10.87
CA ALA A 96 14.55 -30.87 -9.80
C ALA A 96 13.23 -31.45 -10.30
N VAL A 97 12.79 -31.01 -11.48
CA VAL A 97 11.60 -31.50 -12.18
C VAL A 97 11.72 -32.99 -12.49
N GLN A 98 12.85 -33.46 -12.98
CA GLN A 98 13.08 -34.87 -13.35
C GLN A 98 13.24 -35.81 -12.14
N LEU A 99 13.88 -35.35 -11.06
CA LEU A 99 14.11 -36.15 -9.85
C LEU A 99 12.83 -36.36 -9.03
N THR A 100 11.89 -35.43 -9.11
CA THR A 100 10.63 -35.50 -8.36
C THR A 100 9.51 -36.21 -9.14
N GLY A 101 9.70 -36.52 -10.41
CA GLY A 101 8.69 -37.08 -11.31
C GLY A 101 8.28 -38.55 -11.07
N LYS A 102 8.87 -39.25 -10.08
CA LYS A 102 8.58 -40.67 -9.88
C LYS A 102 7.63 -40.99 -8.70
N ASP A 103 7.40 -40.10 -7.74
CA ASP A 103 6.59 -40.42 -6.55
C ASP A 103 5.81 -39.21 -5.98
N GLY A 104 4.98 -38.57 -6.75
CA GLY A 104 4.01 -37.61 -6.20
C GLY A 104 4.58 -36.33 -5.55
N SER A 105 5.89 -36.24 -5.33
CA SER A 105 6.53 -35.10 -4.65
C SER A 105 6.70 -33.87 -5.56
N MET A 106 6.69 -34.06 -6.87
CA MET A 106 6.89 -32.99 -7.85
C MET A 106 5.70 -32.03 -7.94
N ALA A 107 4.51 -32.56 -7.95
CA ALA A 107 3.30 -31.73 -7.93
C ALA A 107 3.27 -30.83 -6.67
N ASN A 108 3.78 -31.36 -5.55
CA ASN A 108 3.88 -30.63 -4.29
C ASN A 108 4.95 -29.52 -4.33
N ALA A 109 6.11 -29.73 -4.99
CA ALA A 109 7.16 -28.73 -5.06
C ALA A 109 6.75 -27.53 -5.94
N LEU A 110 6.23 -27.81 -7.14
CA LEU A 110 5.73 -26.77 -8.04
C LEU A 110 4.56 -26.01 -7.40
N ASP A 111 3.63 -26.75 -6.78
CA ASP A 111 2.45 -26.17 -6.13
C ASP A 111 2.86 -25.28 -4.95
N THR A 112 3.87 -25.69 -4.20
CA THR A 112 4.43 -24.91 -3.07
C THR A 112 5.10 -23.63 -3.55
N GLU A 113 5.92 -23.72 -4.60
CA GLU A 113 6.58 -22.52 -5.18
C GLU A 113 5.58 -21.55 -5.78
N VAL A 114 4.57 -22.05 -6.51
CA VAL A 114 3.51 -21.20 -7.07
C VAL A 114 2.69 -20.54 -5.96
N LYS A 115 2.32 -21.29 -4.90
CA LYS A 115 1.63 -20.72 -3.74
C LYS A 115 2.48 -19.67 -3.03
N GLY A 116 3.77 -19.94 -2.83
CA GLY A 116 4.71 -18.99 -2.23
C GLY A 116 4.86 -17.70 -3.05
N ALA A 117 4.99 -17.83 -4.37
CA ALA A 117 5.03 -16.69 -5.27
C ALA A 117 3.74 -15.86 -5.23
N TYR A 118 2.60 -16.55 -5.16
CA TYR A 118 1.29 -15.93 -5.03
C TYR A 118 1.14 -15.17 -3.70
N GLU A 119 1.46 -15.78 -2.56
CA GLU A 119 1.39 -15.11 -1.25
C GLU A 119 2.32 -13.89 -1.19
N THR A 120 3.50 -13.99 -1.79
CA THR A 120 4.43 -12.87 -1.93
C THR A 120 3.83 -11.74 -2.77
N ALA A 121 3.22 -12.07 -3.92
CA ALA A 121 2.56 -11.10 -4.78
C ALA A 121 1.39 -10.42 -4.07
N LYS A 122 0.51 -11.21 -3.42
CA LYS A 122 -0.63 -10.71 -2.65
C LYS A 122 -0.19 -9.72 -1.56
N TRP A 123 0.84 -10.07 -0.80
CA TRP A 123 1.35 -9.21 0.26
C TRP A 123 1.95 -7.91 -0.30
N ASN A 124 2.75 -7.99 -1.39
CA ASN A 124 3.32 -6.80 -2.02
C ASN A 124 2.26 -5.89 -2.63
N VAL A 125 1.19 -6.44 -3.22
CA VAL A 125 0.05 -5.66 -3.71
C VAL A 125 -0.64 -4.94 -2.55
N GLY A 126 -0.95 -5.66 -1.47
CA GLY A 126 -1.55 -5.07 -0.27
C GLY A 126 -0.71 -3.89 0.24
N ARG A 127 0.59 -4.11 0.45
CA ARG A 127 1.53 -3.07 0.88
C ARG A 127 1.57 -1.88 -0.08
N SER A 128 1.66 -2.13 -1.38
CA SER A 128 1.81 -1.05 -2.38
C SER A 128 0.57 -0.16 -2.50
N LEU A 129 -0.63 -0.66 -2.16
CA LEU A 129 -1.85 0.15 -2.10
C LEU A 129 -1.81 1.20 -0.98
N PHE A 130 -1.05 0.95 0.08
CA PHE A 130 -0.83 1.87 1.19
C PHE A 130 0.50 2.64 1.05
N GLY A 131 1.31 2.31 0.04
CA GLY A 131 2.58 2.97 -0.23
C GLY A 131 2.43 4.34 -0.91
N ASN A 132 3.54 5.06 -0.97
CA ASN A 132 3.62 6.36 -1.66
C ASN A 132 4.07 6.25 -3.14
N GLY A 133 4.29 5.04 -3.66
CA GLY A 133 4.74 4.77 -5.03
C GLY A 133 6.25 4.73 -5.22
N THR A 134 7.04 5.08 -4.21
CA THR A 134 8.51 5.01 -4.27
C THR A 134 9.03 3.57 -4.15
N GLY A 135 8.26 2.69 -3.52
CA GLY A 135 8.65 1.30 -3.26
C GLY A 135 9.59 1.13 -2.06
N VAL A 136 9.81 2.16 -1.29
CA VAL A 136 10.67 2.11 -0.08
C VAL A 136 10.02 1.23 0.97
N LEU A 137 10.77 0.22 1.45
CA LEU A 137 10.35 -0.66 2.54
C LEU A 137 10.77 -0.10 3.90
N THR A 138 12.02 0.34 4.00
CA THR A 138 12.60 0.88 5.22
C THR A 138 13.85 1.68 4.92
N LYS A 139 14.25 2.54 5.85
CA LYS A 139 15.53 3.25 5.81
C LYS A 139 16.63 2.37 6.38
N VAL A 140 17.81 2.46 5.78
CA VAL A 140 19.00 1.72 6.18
C VAL A 140 19.87 2.62 7.03
N VAL A 141 20.31 2.10 8.18
CA VAL A 141 21.27 2.80 9.04
C VAL A 141 22.67 2.58 8.49
N LYS A 142 23.53 3.57 8.63
CA LYS A 142 24.89 3.56 8.11
C LYS A 142 25.69 2.36 8.59
N GLN A 143 26.21 1.59 7.64
CA GLN A 143 27.23 0.56 7.89
C GLN A 143 28.64 1.15 7.71
N THR A 144 29.56 0.77 8.57
CA THR A 144 30.99 1.14 8.42
C THR A 144 31.74 0.15 7.53
N THR A 145 31.34 -1.11 7.54
CA THR A 145 31.92 -2.20 6.74
C THR A 145 30.81 -3.04 6.12
N PRO A 146 31.00 -3.58 4.88
CA PRO A 146 30.03 -4.47 4.27
C PRO A 146 29.87 -5.76 5.09
N THR A 147 28.71 -5.97 5.68
CA THR A 147 28.36 -7.19 6.43
C THR A 147 27.01 -7.72 5.95
N LYS A 148 26.73 -8.99 6.26
CA LYS A 148 25.41 -9.58 5.99
C LYS A 148 24.33 -9.00 6.90
N ASN A 149 24.71 -8.47 8.04
CA ASN A 149 23.82 -7.87 9.01
C ASN A 149 23.65 -6.39 8.68
N VAL A 150 22.43 -5.98 8.43
CA VAL A 150 22.08 -4.60 8.06
C VAL A 150 21.11 -4.05 9.08
N GLU A 151 21.44 -2.93 9.68
CA GLU A 151 20.52 -2.22 10.57
C GLU A 151 19.53 -1.39 9.78
N VAL A 152 18.24 -1.47 10.16
CA VAL A 152 17.13 -0.76 9.56
C VAL A 152 16.27 -0.10 10.63
N THR A 153 15.60 0.98 10.27
CA THR A 153 14.78 1.75 11.22
C THR A 153 13.47 1.06 11.55
N ASP A 154 12.90 0.34 10.58
CA ASP A 154 11.61 -0.33 10.70
C ASP A 154 11.59 -1.65 9.91
N ILE A 155 10.77 -2.59 10.34
CA ILE A 155 10.61 -3.92 9.72
C ILE A 155 9.16 -4.22 9.31
N LYS A 156 8.25 -3.26 9.42
CA LYS A 156 6.82 -3.44 9.13
C LYS A 156 6.57 -4.02 7.74
N TYR A 157 7.26 -3.49 6.74
CA TYR A 157 7.14 -3.92 5.35
C TYR A 157 8.24 -4.90 4.92
N VAL A 158 8.94 -5.51 5.87
CA VAL A 158 10.04 -6.44 5.60
C VAL A 158 9.64 -7.86 5.96
N LYS A 159 9.88 -8.82 5.08
CA LYS A 159 9.65 -10.25 5.32
C LYS A 159 10.86 -11.08 4.91
N GLU A 160 11.05 -12.21 5.61
CA GLU A 160 12.04 -13.22 5.22
C GLU A 160 11.70 -13.77 3.83
N GLY A 161 12.75 -14.03 3.05
CA GLY A 161 12.62 -14.55 1.68
C GLY A 161 12.52 -13.47 0.59
N LEU A 162 12.22 -12.21 0.93
CA LEU A 162 12.22 -11.13 -0.06
C LEU A 162 13.60 -10.91 -0.65
N ILE A 163 13.63 -10.64 -1.96
CA ILE A 163 14.82 -10.18 -2.67
C ILE A 163 14.75 -8.66 -2.75
N VAL A 164 15.79 -7.98 -2.30
CA VAL A 164 15.81 -6.54 -2.11
C VAL A 164 16.99 -5.88 -2.80
N ASP A 165 16.79 -4.62 -3.14
CA ASP A 165 17.82 -3.72 -3.67
C ASP A 165 18.00 -2.55 -2.69
N PHE A 166 19.25 -2.08 -2.57
CA PHE A 166 19.61 -0.98 -1.67
C PHE A 166 20.03 0.25 -2.47
N TYR A 167 19.58 1.40 -2.03
CA TYR A 167 19.77 2.68 -2.66
C TYR A 167 20.33 3.71 -1.69
N PRO A 168 21.23 4.62 -2.13
CA PRO A 168 21.65 5.76 -1.32
C PRO A 168 20.52 6.79 -1.26
N THR A 169 20.53 7.65 -0.23
CA THR A 169 19.50 8.70 -0.05
C THR A 169 19.35 9.62 -1.28
N ALA A 170 20.43 9.85 -2.01
CA ALA A 170 20.43 10.70 -3.21
C ALA A 170 19.96 9.98 -4.49
N ALA A 171 19.52 8.71 -4.40
CA ALA A 171 19.07 7.96 -5.57
C ALA A 171 17.78 8.57 -6.14
N THR A 172 17.74 8.74 -7.45
CA THR A 172 16.57 9.24 -8.19
C THR A 172 16.04 8.22 -9.19
N THR A 173 16.87 7.27 -9.61
CA THR A 173 16.55 6.27 -10.63
C THR A 173 16.79 4.85 -10.13
N PRO A 174 16.11 3.85 -10.72
CA PRO A 174 16.36 2.43 -10.40
C PRO A 174 17.77 1.94 -10.70
N ASN A 175 18.55 2.71 -11.45
CA ASN A 175 19.95 2.36 -11.77
C ASN A 175 20.94 2.75 -10.67
N ASP A 176 20.54 3.63 -9.75
CA ASP A 176 21.38 4.14 -8.67
C ASP A 176 21.58 3.16 -7.51
N ALA A 177 21.05 1.94 -7.63
CA ALA A 177 21.19 0.92 -6.60
C ALA A 177 22.66 0.55 -6.36
N VAL A 178 23.12 0.66 -5.12
CA VAL A 178 24.49 0.30 -4.69
C VAL A 178 24.66 -1.18 -4.40
N ALA A 179 23.57 -1.89 -4.09
CA ALA A 179 23.56 -3.34 -3.94
C ALA A 179 22.24 -3.89 -4.46
N LYS A 180 22.29 -4.97 -5.23
CA LYS A 180 21.12 -5.55 -5.92
C LYS A 180 20.99 -7.03 -5.62
N LYS A 181 19.74 -7.52 -5.64
CA LYS A 181 19.40 -8.94 -5.60
C LYS A 181 19.94 -9.64 -4.35
N LEU A 182 19.81 -9.02 -3.20
CA LEU A 182 20.15 -9.61 -1.92
C LEU A 182 18.89 -10.19 -1.27
N ARG A 183 18.96 -11.46 -0.85
CA ARG A 183 17.83 -12.13 -0.20
C ARG A 183 17.89 -11.93 1.30
N ILE A 184 16.77 -11.59 1.91
CA ILE A 184 16.61 -11.55 3.35
C ILE A 184 16.44 -12.98 3.86
N VAL A 185 17.36 -13.44 4.70
CA VAL A 185 17.36 -14.79 5.27
C VAL A 185 16.63 -14.81 6.60
N ALA A 186 16.87 -13.80 7.43
CA ALA A 186 16.24 -13.69 8.76
C ALA A 186 16.09 -12.23 9.16
N ILE A 187 15.15 -11.98 10.08
CA ILE A 187 14.87 -10.66 10.65
C ILE A 187 14.93 -10.78 12.18
N ASN A 188 15.79 -9.98 12.80
CA ASN A 188 15.78 -9.83 14.24
C ASN A 188 14.70 -8.82 14.63
N ARG A 189 13.62 -9.32 15.23
CA ARG A 189 12.43 -8.51 15.61
C ARG A 189 12.61 -7.78 16.94
N THR A 190 13.76 -7.91 17.59
CA THR A 190 14.08 -7.16 18.80
C THR A 190 14.98 -5.99 18.42
N LYS A 191 14.61 -4.78 18.85
CA LYS A 191 15.45 -3.60 18.66
C LYS A 191 16.76 -3.75 19.40
N ASN A 192 17.83 -3.34 18.74
CA ASN A 192 19.16 -3.28 19.36
C ASN A 192 19.26 -2.07 20.34
N SER A 193 20.42 -1.90 20.96
CA SER A 193 20.67 -0.79 21.90
C SER A 193 20.52 0.60 21.29
N ASN A 194 20.56 0.71 19.95
CA ASN A 194 20.39 1.96 19.20
C ASN A 194 18.94 2.20 18.79
N GLY A 195 18.02 1.30 19.13
CA GLY A 195 16.60 1.39 18.75
C GLY A 195 16.30 0.91 17.34
N ASN A 196 17.26 0.30 16.64
CA ASN A 196 17.13 -0.21 15.27
C ASN A 196 16.86 -1.71 15.25
N TYR A 197 16.28 -2.19 14.16
CA TYR A 197 16.15 -3.60 13.87
C TYR A 197 17.32 -4.08 13.01
N GLU A 198 17.58 -5.38 12.99
CA GLU A 198 18.65 -6.00 12.21
C GLU A 198 18.03 -7.03 11.25
N ILE A 199 18.42 -6.94 9.98
CA ILE A 199 18.10 -7.94 8.96
C ILE A 199 19.37 -8.67 8.55
N ILE A 200 19.25 -9.97 8.26
CA ILE A 200 20.35 -10.83 7.85
C ILE A 200 20.16 -11.19 6.38
N LEU A 201 21.17 -10.87 5.57
CA LEU A 201 21.20 -11.13 4.14
C LEU A 201 21.91 -12.43 3.82
N ASP A 202 21.60 -13.04 2.68
CA ASP A 202 22.29 -14.23 2.15
C ASP A 202 23.76 -13.94 1.84
N LYS A 203 24.05 -12.74 1.36
CA LYS A 203 25.38 -12.27 1.00
C LYS A 203 25.62 -10.88 1.56
N ALA A 204 26.88 -10.58 1.90
CA ALA A 204 27.27 -9.21 2.20
C ALA A 204 27.17 -8.35 0.93
N PRO A 205 26.68 -7.09 1.02
CA PRO A 205 26.76 -6.16 -0.10
C PRO A 205 28.24 -5.93 -0.49
N THR A 206 28.47 -5.59 -1.74
CA THR A 206 29.85 -5.32 -2.23
C THR A 206 30.41 -4.02 -1.68
N THR A 207 29.55 -3.11 -1.30
CA THR A 207 29.88 -1.78 -0.77
C THR A 207 29.14 -1.56 0.54
N ALA A 208 29.74 -0.85 1.50
CA ALA A 208 29.07 -0.47 2.72
C ALA A 208 27.83 0.37 2.42
N LEU A 209 26.73 0.04 3.06
CA LEU A 209 25.48 0.78 2.91
C LEU A 209 25.53 2.03 3.78
N VAL A 210 25.49 3.19 3.16
CA VAL A 210 25.57 4.48 3.86
C VAL A 210 24.23 5.17 3.71
N ASP A 211 23.61 5.46 4.82
CA ASP A 211 22.35 6.21 4.93
C ASP A 211 21.50 6.16 3.65
N GLY A 212 20.59 5.22 3.58
CA GLY A 212 19.83 5.00 2.36
C GLY A 212 18.51 4.30 2.65
N PHE A 213 17.99 3.64 1.65
CA PHE A 213 16.75 2.91 1.78
C PHE A 213 16.79 1.59 1.02
N MET A 214 15.91 0.70 1.43
CA MET A 214 15.73 -0.62 0.84
C MET A 214 14.40 -0.72 0.13
N THR A 215 14.39 -1.34 -1.05
CA THR A 215 13.17 -1.62 -1.83
C THR A 215 13.09 -3.10 -2.19
N VAL A 216 11.91 -3.56 -2.59
CA VAL A 216 11.81 -4.85 -3.30
C VAL A 216 12.61 -4.76 -4.61
N GLN A 217 13.15 -5.88 -5.06
CA GLN A 217 13.94 -5.96 -6.29
C GLN A 217 13.26 -5.22 -7.45
N ASN A 218 13.99 -4.31 -8.10
CA ASN A 218 13.56 -3.51 -9.23
C ASN A 218 12.32 -2.62 -9.00
N SER A 219 11.86 -2.43 -7.77
CA SER A 219 10.60 -1.73 -7.46
C SER A 219 10.75 -0.22 -7.25
N PHE A 220 11.97 0.31 -7.12
CA PHE A 220 12.17 1.74 -6.84
C PHE A 220 11.53 2.64 -7.89
N ASN A 221 10.63 3.55 -7.45
CA ASN A 221 9.82 4.45 -8.27
C ASN A 221 8.95 3.76 -9.35
N ARG A 222 8.68 2.46 -9.19
CA ARG A 222 7.87 1.68 -10.12
C ARG A 222 6.60 1.11 -9.52
N GLU A 223 6.42 1.23 -8.22
CA GLU A 223 5.22 0.74 -7.54
C GLU A 223 3.98 1.59 -7.82
N ILE A 224 2.82 1.07 -7.45
CA ILE A 224 1.56 1.81 -7.53
C ILE A 224 1.62 3.00 -6.57
N THR A 225 1.13 4.15 -7.01
CA THR A 225 0.91 5.29 -6.13
C THR A 225 -0.34 5.02 -5.32
N GLY A 226 -0.16 4.57 -4.08
CA GLY A 226 -1.24 4.20 -3.17
C GLY A 226 -1.73 5.36 -2.29
N LEU A 227 -2.52 5.02 -1.27
CA LEU A 227 -3.07 5.99 -0.32
C LEU A 227 -1.98 6.75 0.44
N GLY A 228 -0.86 6.09 0.77
CA GLY A 228 0.26 6.73 1.45
C GLY A 228 0.79 7.98 0.75
N ALA A 229 0.72 8.03 -0.59
CA ALA A 229 1.11 9.22 -1.33
C ALA A 229 0.25 10.45 -1.02
N ILE A 230 -1.00 10.25 -0.60
CA ILE A 230 -1.92 11.33 -0.23
C ILE A 230 -1.48 11.93 1.10
N PHE A 231 -1.15 11.07 2.08
CA PHE A 231 -0.81 11.47 3.45
C PHE A 231 0.65 11.90 3.61
N ASP A 232 1.55 11.45 2.74
CA ASP A 232 2.97 11.79 2.77
C ASP A 232 3.22 13.22 2.28
N ASP A 233 3.73 14.08 3.17
CA ASP A 233 4.04 15.49 2.84
C ASP A 233 5.24 15.63 1.89
N GLU A 234 6.12 14.62 1.81
CA GLU A 234 7.26 14.63 0.88
C GLU A 234 6.80 14.44 -0.58
N VAL A 235 5.62 13.85 -0.79
CA VAL A 235 5.04 13.70 -2.13
C VAL A 235 4.34 14.99 -2.55
N SER A 236 5.02 15.78 -3.38
CA SER A 236 4.52 17.07 -3.84
C SER A 236 3.39 16.99 -4.87
N THR A 237 3.29 15.88 -5.60
CA THR A 237 2.35 15.72 -6.73
C THR A 237 1.63 14.37 -6.66
N ILE A 238 0.31 14.38 -6.71
CA ILE A 238 -0.55 13.18 -6.73
C ILE A 238 -1.29 13.12 -8.05
N TYR A 239 -1.13 12.02 -8.79
CA TYR A 239 -1.81 11.78 -10.09
C TYR A 239 -1.73 12.97 -11.05
N GLY A 240 -0.55 13.62 -11.10
CA GLY A 240 -0.31 14.79 -11.95
C GLY A 240 -0.84 16.13 -11.40
N VAL A 241 -1.35 16.17 -10.17
CA VAL A 241 -1.85 17.39 -9.52
C VAL A 241 -0.92 17.78 -8.37
N SER A 242 -0.40 19.01 -8.41
CA SER A 242 0.44 19.58 -7.34
C SER A 242 -0.39 19.81 -6.07
N LYS A 243 0.09 19.31 -4.93
CA LYS A 243 -0.50 19.57 -3.61
C LYS A 243 -0.36 21.04 -3.19
N ALA A 244 0.70 21.70 -3.61
CA ALA A 244 0.95 23.11 -3.25
C ALA A 244 -0.09 24.03 -3.89
N ASP A 245 -0.35 23.83 -5.19
CA ASP A 245 -1.27 24.68 -5.96
C ASP A 245 -2.74 24.33 -5.76
N ASN A 246 -3.03 23.15 -5.18
CA ASN A 246 -4.39 22.66 -5.01
C ASN A 246 -4.62 22.14 -3.58
N PRO A 247 -4.92 23.03 -2.62
CA PRO A 247 -5.13 22.66 -1.22
C PRO A 247 -6.23 21.63 -0.99
N ILE A 248 -7.16 21.48 -1.95
CA ILE A 248 -8.24 20.51 -1.86
C ILE A 248 -7.73 19.06 -1.90
N VAL A 249 -6.57 18.83 -2.51
CA VAL A 249 -5.94 17.51 -2.63
C VAL A 249 -5.12 17.16 -1.37
N LYS A 250 -4.79 18.14 -0.53
CA LYS A 250 -4.08 17.89 0.74
C LYS A 250 -4.99 17.15 1.71
N PRO A 251 -4.46 16.15 2.45
CA PRO A 251 -5.22 15.49 3.49
C PRO A 251 -5.51 16.45 4.65
N ILE A 252 -6.50 16.12 5.46
CA ILE A 252 -6.72 16.76 6.74
C ILE A 252 -5.97 15.94 7.78
N VAL A 253 -4.97 16.54 8.39
CA VAL A 253 -4.17 15.92 9.45
C VAL A 253 -4.56 16.51 10.79
N ILE A 254 -4.79 15.66 11.78
CA ILE A 254 -5.07 16.02 13.17
C ILE A 254 -4.12 15.22 14.05
N ASN A 255 -3.33 15.92 14.85
CA ASN A 255 -2.51 15.27 15.87
C ASN A 255 -3.40 14.90 17.06
N ALA A 256 -3.43 13.62 17.42
CA ALA A 256 -4.18 13.09 18.55
C ALA A 256 -3.41 13.21 19.88
N ASN A 257 -2.13 13.59 19.87
CA ASN A 257 -1.24 13.65 21.05
C ASN A 257 -1.28 12.34 21.85
N ASP A 258 -1.10 11.22 21.17
CA ASP A 258 -1.12 9.85 21.70
C ASP A 258 -2.46 9.44 22.35
N ASN A 259 -3.55 10.18 22.11
CA ASN A 259 -4.85 9.97 22.70
C ASN A 259 -5.91 9.76 21.60
N VAL A 260 -6.25 8.51 21.33
CA VAL A 260 -7.31 8.16 20.39
C VAL A 260 -8.64 8.06 21.12
N GLU A 261 -9.42 9.15 21.08
CA GLU A 261 -10.74 9.24 21.72
C GLU A 261 -11.82 9.51 20.67
N ASP A 262 -13.07 9.21 21.02
CA ASP A 262 -14.25 9.54 20.20
C ASP A 262 -14.31 11.03 19.83
N SER A 263 -13.84 11.90 20.72
CA SER A 263 -13.78 13.35 20.51
C SER A 263 -12.83 13.72 19.35
N THR A 264 -11.66 13.08 19.29
CA THR A 264 -10.65 13.28 18.25
C THR A 264 -11.13 12.78 16.90
N ILE A 265 -11.71 11.57 16.86
CA ILE A 265 -12.31 10.99 15.66
C ILE A 265 -13.45 11.89 15.15
N THR A 266 -14.36 12.30 16.04
CA THR A 266 -15.48 13.20 15.71
C THR A 266 -14.99 14.52 15.12
N LYS A 267 -13.92 15.11 15.69
CA LYS A 267 -13.32 16.36 15.21
C LYS A 267 -12.74 16.18 13.80
N ALA A 268 -12.07 15.05 13.55
CA ALA A 268 -11.52 14.72 12.24
C ALA A 268 -12.62 14.57 11.17
N LEU A 269 -13.66 13.80 11.49
CA LEU A 269 -14.79 13.57 10.58
C LEU A 269 -15.56 14.86 10.28
N ARG A 270 -15.83 15.69 11.28
CA ARG A 270 -16.49 17.00 11.10
C ARG A 270 -15.66 17.93 10.22
N ARG A 271 -14.34 17.93 10.39
CA ARG A 271 -13.46 18.75 9.58
C ARG A 271 -13.40 18.26 8.12
N ALA A 272 -13.35 16.94 7.92
CA ALA A 272 -13.42 16.33 6.58
C ALA A 272 -14.73 16.71 5.86
N GLU A 273 -15.85 16.63 6.57
CA GLU A 273 -17.15 16.99 6.02
C GLU A 273 -17.27 18.49 5.69
N LYS A 274 -16.84 19.35 6.62
CA LYS A 274 -16.92 20.81 6.47
C LYS A 274 -15.97 21.36 5.42
N ASP A 275 -14.70 20.93 5.45
CA ASP A 275 -13.64 21.54 4.65
C ASP A 275 -13.52 20.89 3.26
N LYS A 276 -13.90 19.62 3.13
CA LYS A 276 -13.75 18.82 1.91
C LYS A 276 -15.04 18.27 1.34
N ASN A 277 -16.16 18.43 2.03
CA ASN A 277 -17.42 17.78 1.70
C ASN A 277 -17.30 16.24 1.53
N SER A 278 -16.37 15.63 2.25
CA SER A 278 -16.09 14.20 2.21
C SER A 278 -16.92 13.48 3.27
N LYS A 279 -17.55 12.38 2.87
CA LYS A 279 -18.37 11.53 3.74
C LYS A 279 -17.59 10.28 4.13
N VAL A 280 -16.52 10.45 4.87
CA VAL A 280 -15.71 9.34 5.37
C VAL A 280 -16.61 8.24 5.94
N ASP A 281 -16.50 7.03 5.41
CA ASP A 281 -17.30 5.86 5.80
C ASP A 281 -16.46 4.73 6.40
N MET A 282 -15.12 4.84 6.31
CA MET A 282 -14.20 3.85 6.86
C MET A 282 -12.98 4.54 7.49
N LEU A 283 -12.60 4.06 8.68
CA LEU A 283 -11.37 4.42 9.38
C LEU A 283 -10.46 3.20 9.39
N LEU A 284 -9.30 3.33 8.76
CA LEU A 284 -8.26 2.32 8.70
C LEU A 284 -7.23 2.66 9.79
N CYS A 285 -7.12 1.80 10.77
CA CYS A 285 -6.23 2.01 11.92
C CYS A 285 -5.00 1.12 11.79
N GLY A 286 -3.83 1.67 12.10
CA GLY A 286 -2.65 0.88 12.38
C GLY A 286 -2.81 0.09 13.69
N ASP A 287 -1.93 -0.88 13.94
CA ASP A 287 -2.08 -1.82 15.04
C ASP A 287 -2.11 -1.11 16.41
N GLU A 288 -1.16 -0.21 16.66
CA GLU A 288 -1.07 0.53 17.93
C GLU A 288 -2.27 1.48 18.13
N ALA A 289 -2.66 2.21 17.08
CA ALA A 289 -3.80 3.10 17.13
C ALA A 289 -5.12 2.35 17.36
N TYR A 290 -5.25 1.15 16.77
CA TYR A 290 -6.43 0.30 16.98
C TYR A 290 -6.49 -0.26 18.40
N ASP A 291 -5.35 -0.69 18.96
CA ASP A 291 -5.26 -1.18 20.33
C ASP A 291 -5.58 -0.06 21.35
N HIS A 292 -5.06 1.14 21.15
CA HIS A 292 -5.38 2.30 21.98
C HIS A 292 -6.86 2.64 21.93
N TYR A 293 -7.48 2.60 20.75
CA TYR A 293 -8.91 2.86 20.60
C TYR A 293 -9.77 1.80 21.29
N THR A 294 -9.44 0.53 21.13
CA THR A 294 -10.16 -0.56 21.79
C THR A 294 -10.03 -0.52 23.31
N GLU A 295 -8.86 -0.14 23.82
CA GLU A 295 -8.63 0.07 25.25
C GLU A 295 -9.46 1.25 25.78
N TYR A 296 -9.50 2.37 25.05
CA TYR A 296 -10.36 3.51 25.37
C TYR A 296 -11.83 3.08 25.50
N LEU A 297 -12.35 2.30 24.55
CA LEU A 297 -13.72 1.80 24.58
C LEU A 297 -13.96 0.88 25.79
N ARG A 298 -13.00 0.02 26.12
CA ARG A 298 -13.07 -0.90 27.26
C ARG A 298 -13.07 -0.16 28.60
N VAL A 299 -12.18 0.80 28.78
CA VAL A 299 -12.06 1.59 30.02
C VAL A 299 -13.32 2.40 30.29
N ASN A 300 -13.94 2.95 29.25
CA ASN A 300 -15.14 3.74 29.35
C ASN A 300 -16.44 2.92 29.33
N ASN A 301 -16.35 1.57 29.31
CA ASN A 301 -17.50 0.66 29.23
C ASN A 301 -18.46 0.96 28.05
N ILE A 302 -17.93 1.44 26.93
CA ILE A 302 -18.72 1.76 25.74
C ILE A 302 -19.08 0.46 25.05
N ARG A 303 -20.39 0.23 24.85
CA ARG A 303 -20.86 -0.91 24.04
C ARG A 303 -20.65 -0.60 22.56
N VAL A 304 -19.96 -1.50 21.88
CA VAL A 304 -19.68 -1.38 20.44
C VAL A 304 -20.50 -2.37 19.65
N GLU A 305 -21.07 -1.91 18.56
CA GLU A 305 -21.64 -2.78 17.54
C GLU A 305 -20.52 -3.26 16.62
N GLN A 306 -20.53 -4.54 16.30
CA GLN A 306 -19.58 -5.15 15.35
C GLN A 306 -20.29 -5.48 14.06
N ASN A 307 -19.68 -5.14 12.97
CA ASN A 307 -20.12 -5.52 11.63
C ASN A 307 -19.09 -6.45 10.96
N THR A 308 -19.55 -7.27 10.03
CA THR A 308 -18.68 -8.12 9.23
C THR A 308 -18.69 -7.60 7.80
N LEU A 309 -17.54 -7.09 7.36
CA LEU A 309 -17.34 -6.62 5.99
C LEU A 309 -17.21 -7.80 5.01
N GLN A 310 -17.34 -7.50 3.72
CA GLN A 310 -17.03 -8.49 2.68
C GLN A 310 -15.59 -8.99 2.87
N GLY A 311 -15.36 -10.28 2.69
CA GLY A 311 -14.05 -10.90 2.99
C GLY A 311 -13.89 -11.39 4.43
N GLY A 312 -14.91 -11.21 5.32
CA GLY A 312 -14.90 -11.74 6.69
C GLY A 312 -14.18 -10.85 7.71
N PHE A 313 -13.80 -9.65 7.34
CA PHE A 313 -13.19 -8.68 8.26
C PHE A 313 -14.22 -8.15 9.25
N LYS A 314 -13.84 -8.10 10.52
CA LYS A 314 -14.66 -7.49 11.58
C LYS A 314 -14.34 -6.01 11.71
N SER A 315 -15.37 -5.17 11.80
CA SER A 315 -15.25 -3.74 12.06
C SER A 315 -15.96 -3.37 13.34
N ILE A 316 -15.45 -2.35 14.03
CA ILE A 316 -16.14 -1.65 15.11
C ILE A 316 -16.93 -0.52 14.46
N GLN A 317 -18.21 -0.36 14.79
CA GLN A 317 -19.04 0.71 14.26
C GLN A 317 -18.98 1.95 15.14
N PHE A 318 -18.52 3.05 14.55
CA PHE A 318 -18.53 4.36 15.17
C PHE A 318 -19.73 5.17 14.67
N ALA A 319 -20.60 5.61 15.57
CA ALA A 319 -21.78 6.42 15.22
C ALA A 319 -21.37 7.89 15.03
N PHE A 320 -21.53 8.43 13.83
CA PHE A 320 -21.27 9.84 13.53
C PHE A 320 -22.49 10.50 12.90
N GLY A 321 -23.21 11.31 13.67
CA GLY A 321 -24.46 11.92 13.21
C GLY A 321 -25.50 10.88 12.82
N ASN A 322 -25.92 10.89 11.55
CA ASN A 322 -26.91 9.95 11.01
C ASN A 322 -26.28 8.77 10.27
N ARG A 323 -24.99 8.56 10.38
CA ARG A 323 -24.25 7.49 9.67
C ARG A 323 -23.35 6.70 10.62
N GLN A 324 -23.03 5.51 10.21
CA GLN A 324 -22.06 4.65 10.87
C GLN A 324 -20.77 4.66 10.04
N VAL A 325 -19.64 4.70 10.74
CA VAL A 325 -18.30 4.65 10.17
C VAL A 325 -17.64 3.37 10.68
N ASP A 326 -17.14 2.56 9.75
CA ASP A 326 -16.46 1.31 10.08
C ASP A 326 -15.03 1.59 10.54
N VAL A 327 -14.67 1.21 11.75
CA VAL A 327 -13.30 1.26 12.27
C VAL A 327 -12.68 -0.14 12.14
N VAL A 328 -11.61 -0.25 11.39
CA VAL A 328 -10.99 -1.53 11.03
C VAL A 328 -9.49 -1.47 11.25
N ASN A 329 -8.93 -2.55 11.79
CA ASN A 329 -7.49 -2.71 11.82
C ASN A 329 -6.97 -3.03 10.41
N GLU A 330 -5.97 -2.28 9.95
CA GLU A 330 -5.32 -2.46 8.66
C GLU A 330 -3.79 -2.54 8.84
N MET A 331 -3.25 -3.73 8.65
CA MET A 331 -1.83 -4.03 8.87
C MET A 331 -0.84 -3.19 8.05
N PHE A 332 -1.30 -2.55 6.97
CA PHE A 332 -0.43 -1.75 6.10
C PHE A 332 -0.46 -0.24 6.39
N VAL A 333 -1.33 0.22 7.28
CA VAL A 333 -1.32 1.60 7.78
C VAL A 333 -0.23 1.73 8.85
N PRO A 334 0.52 2.86 8.96
CA PRO A 334 1.47 3.07 10.05
C PRO A 334 0.83 2.80 11.42
N ASP A 335 1.60 2.24 12.36
CA ASP A 335 1.05 1.68 13.61
C ASP A 335 0.34 2.71 14.48
N ASP A 336 0.83 3.95 14.45
CA ASP A 336 0.36 5.11 15.23
C ASP A 336 -0.65 6.00 14.47
N GLU A 337 -1.09 5.60 13.27
CA GLU A 337 -1.95 6.42 12.42
C GLU A 337 -3.35 5.83 12.23
N ILE A 338 -4.31 6.72 11.97
CA ILE A 338 -5.68 6.38 11.55
C ILE A 338 -6.00 7.15 10.26
N TRP A 339 -6.31 6.42 9.20
CA TRP A 339 -6.66 6.99 7.90
C TRP A 339 -8.16 6.92 7.66
N GLY A 340 -8.81 8.08 7.54
CA GLY A 340 -10.21 8.16 7.14
C GLY A 340 -10.35 8.21 5.63
N VAL A 341 -11.15 7.30 5.07
CA VAL A 341 -11.40 7.19 3.64
C VAL A 341 -12.89 7.25 3.32
N ASP A 342 -13.22 7.80 2.16
CA ASP A 342 -14.56 7.86 1.56
C ASP A 342 -14.55 6.88 0.36
N THR A 343 -15.26 5.74 0.43
CA THR A 343 -15.13 4.60 -0.49
C THR A 343 -16.23 4.50 -1.56
#